data_91c56200b8f69ffd449819902eb584f8
#
_entry.id   91c56200b8f69ffd449819902eb584f8
#
_cell.length_a   1.000
_cell.length_b   1.000
_cell.length_c   1.000
_cell.angle_alpha   90.00
_cell.angle_beta   90.00
_cell.angle_gamma   90.00
#
_symmetry.space_group_name_H-M   'P 1'
#
loop_
_entity.id
_entity.type
_entity.pdbx_description
1 polymer ?
#
loop_
_entity_poly.entity_id
_entity_poly.type
_entity_poly.pdbx_seq_one_letter_code
_entity_poly.pdbx_strand_id
1 'polypeptide(L)'
;LLARNCHKSVYNAVDLNGLIPEYVYPEFDETTDLNGEIRVEKIEQILEKDRGMNREAGIKAVVITSPTYDGVVSDIERISEVVHKYGIPLIVDEAHGAHFGFHEYFPQNANVRGADIVIHSLHKTLPSLTQTALLHMNGKLVDRDSVRRYLHMLQSSSPSYILMASIDECIRLVDEEREKVFKPYVEMLCQLRKEIGKLKNLQLLETMQYDASKIVISARGRMSGKELQEILLENDHLQMEMAAGSYVIAMTGPGDTQEGMNRLLNALRNLDKRLDEVLQG
;
A
#
# COMPACT_ATOMS: atom_id res chain seq x y z
N LEU A 1 -18.85 -1.26 -6.21
CA LEU A 1 -18.25 -2.28 -5.35
C LEU A 1 -16.94 -1.76 -4.75
N LEU A 2 -16.76 -1.87 -3.44
CA LEU A 2 -15.60 -1.32 -2.72
C LEU A 2 -14.94 -2.41 -1.87
N ALA A 3 -13.61 -2.45 -1.87
CA ALA A 3 -12.89 -3.21 -0.84
C ALA A 3 -13.12 -2.58 0.54
N ARG A 4 -13.45 -3.39 1.55
CA ARG A 4 -13.80 -2.85 2.89
C ARG A 4 -12.62 -2.17 3.60
N ASN A 5 -11.40 -2.40 3.17
CA ASN A 5 -10.16 -1.77 3.65
C ASN A 5 -9.70 -0.56 2.82
N CYS A 6 -10.59 0.08 2.04
CA CYS A 6 -10.29 1.31 1.33
C CYS A 6 -9.97 2.49 2.26
N HIS A 7 -9.23 3.45 1.75
CA HIS A 7 -8.98 4.70 2.46
C HIS A 7 -10.28 5.49 2.70
N LYS A 8 -10.34 6.24 3.81
CA LYS A 8 -11.52 7.05 4.21
C LYS A 8 -12.06 7.96 3.12
N SER A 9 -11.22 8.45 2.21
CA SER A 9 -11.64 9.31 1.09
C SER A 9 -12.63 8.60 0.15
N VAL A 10 -12.53 7.29 -0.01
CA VAL A 10 -13.46 6.49 -0.83
C VAL A 10 -14.85 6.47 -0.16
N TYR A 11 -14.90 6.26 1.15
CA TYR A 11 -16.16 6.32 1.91
C TYR A 11 -16.79 7.69 1.88
N ASN A 12 -15.97 8.75 2.06
CA ASN A 12 -16.45 10.13 1.95
C ASN A 12 -17.01 10.42 0.55
N ALA A 13 -16.38 9.92 -0.52
CA ALA A 13 -16.88 10.08 -1.89
C ALA A 13 -18.22 9.36 -2.10
N VAL A 14 -18.41 8.19 -1.53
CA VAL A 14 -19.67 7.44 -1.55
C VAL A 14 -20.78 8.25 -0.88
N ASP A 15 -20.53 8.76 0.32
CA ASP A 15 -21.48 9.56 1.10
C ASP A 15 -21.84 10.86 0.39
N LEU A 16 -20.86 11.64 -0.05
CA LEU A 16 -21.07 12.91 -0.76
C LEU A 16 -21.87 12.78 -2.06
N ASN A 17 -21.78 11.62 -2.73
CA ASN A 17 -22.51 11.38 -3.98
C ASN A 17 -23.81 10.58 -3.76
N GLY A 18 -24.20 10.28 -2.53
CA GLY A 18 -25.40 9.50 -2.21
C GLY A 18 -25.40 8.10 -2.83
N LEU A 19 -24.22 7.47 -2.98
CA LEU A 19 -24.08 6.16 -3.57
C LEU A 19 -24.38 5.07 -2.54
N ILE A 20 -24.93 3.95 -3.01
CA ILE A 20 -25.13 2.75 -2.18
C ILE A 20 -23.92 1.82 -2.38
N PRO A 21 -23.07 1.64 -1.37
CA PRO A 21 -21.89 0.80 -1.49
C PRO A 21 -22.24 -0.69 -1.35
N GLU A 22 -21.70 -1.50 -2.24
CA GLU A 22 -21.56 -2.94 -2.04
C GLU A 22 -20.11 -3.21 -1.62
N TYR A 23 -19.87 -4.13 -0.66
CA TYR A 23 -18.55 -4.35 -0.11
C TYR A 23 -18.00 -5.74 -0.43
N VAL A 24 -16.72 -5.80 -0.81
CA VAL A 24 -15.92 -7.02 -0.81
C VAL A 24 -14.95 -6.98 0.37
N TYR A 25 -14.87 -8.07 1.12
CA TYR A 25 -14.05 -8.17 2.33
C TYR A 25 -12.79 -8.98 2.04
N PRO A 26 -11.60 -8.48 2.44
CA PRO A 26 -10.41 -9.31 2.49
C PRO A 26 -10.60 -10.48 3.45
N GLU A 27 -9.80 -11.52 3.31
CA GLU A 27 -9.74 -12.57 4.31
C GLU A 27 -8.84 -12.11 5.45
N PHE A 28 -9.31 -12.29 6.69
CA PHE A 28 -8.52 -11.97 7.87
C PHE A 28 -7.73 -13.22 8.29
N ASP A 29 -6.43 -13.07 8.49
CA ASP A 29 -5.57 -14.11 9.04
C ASP A 29 -5.39 -13.90 10.55
N GLU A 30 -6.05 -14.73 11.33
CA GLU A 30 -6.02 -14.67 12.81
C GLU A 30 -4.60 -14.95 13.39
N THR A 31 -3.72 -15.58 12.62
CA THR A 31 -2.36 -15.89 13.09
C THR A 31 -1.40 -14.72 12.99
N THR A 32 -1.65 -13.82 12.04
CA THR A 32 -0.82 -12.65 11.77
C THR A 32 -1.51 -11.33 12.11
N ASP A 33 -2.82 -11.33 12.38
CA ASP A 33 -3.68 -10.13 12.48
C ASP A 33 -3.72 -9.30 11.19
N LEU A 34 -3.34 -9.87 10.05
CA LEU A 34 -3.34 -9.17 8.77
C LEU A 34 -4.63 -9.43 7.99
N ASN A 35 -5.12 -8.38 7.34
CA ASN A 35 -6.07 -8.55 6.24
C ASN A 35 -5.31 -9.02 4.99
N GLY A 36 -5.73 -10.14 4.42
CA GLY A 36 -5.19 -10.68 3.20
C GLY A 36 -5.59 -9.89 1.94
N GLU A 37 -5.31 -10.46 0.80
CA GLU A 37 -5.69 -9.90 -0.50
C GLU A 37 -7.20 -9.90 -0.74
N ILE A 38 -7.66 -9.08 -1.67
CA ILE A 38 -9.01 -9.16 -2.20
C ILE A 38 -9.05 -10.28 -3.25
N ARG A 39 -9.80 -11.35 -2.95
CA ARG A 39 -9.91 -12.50 -3.85
C ARG A 39 -10.75 -12.19 -5.08
N VAL A 40 -10.23 -12.58 -6.23
CA VAL A 40 -10.88 -12.41 -7.53
C VAL A 40 -12.24 -13.06 -7.57
N GLU A 41 -12.34 -14.28 -7.02
CA GLU A 41 -13.57 -15.09 -6.99
C GLU A 41 -14.70 -14.40 -6.22
N LYS A 42 -14.38 -13.64 -5.16
CA LYS A 42 -15.38 -12.87 -4.41
C LYS A 42 -15.93 -11.70 -5.23
N ILE A 43 -15.06 -11.02 -5.99
CA ILE A 43 -15.49 -9.94 -6.91
C ILE A 43 -16.39 -10.53 -7.99
N GLU A 44 -15.99 -11.62 -8.63
CA GLU A 44 -16.74 -12.27 -9.69
C GLU A 44 -18.14 -12.70 -9.22
N GLN A 45 -18.24 -13.36 -8.04
CA GLN A 45 -19.52 -13.75 -7.45
C GLN A 45 -20.46 -12.57 -7.20
N ILE A 46 -19.93 -11.43 -6.74
CA ILE A 46 -20.75 -10.23 -6.51
C ILE A 46 -21.23 -9.65 -7.85
N LEU A 47 -20.34 -9.55 -8.85
CA LEU A 47 -20.69 -9.02 -10.16
C LEU A 47 -21.66 -9.94 -10.93
N GLU A 48 -21.56 -11.25 -10.78
CA GLU A 48 -22.53 -12.20 -11.34
C GLU A 48 -23.94 -12.01 -10.77
N LYS A 49 -24.06 -11.82 -9.45
CA LYS A 49 -25.33 -11.52 -8.80
C LYS A 49 -25.93 -10.20 -9.27
N ASP A 50 -25.08 -9.18 -9.45
CA ASP A 50 -25.50 -7.86 -9.92
C ASP A 50 -25.98 -7.87 -11.38
N ARG A 51 -25.50 -8.77 -12.21
CA ARG A 51 -25.83 -8.87 -13.65
C ARG A 51 -27.33 -8.97 -13.96
N GLY A 52 -28.10 -9.49 -13.02
CA GLY A 52 -29.56 -9.62 -13.14
C GLY A 52 -30.33 -8.35 -12.76
N MET A 53 -29.66 -7.33 -12.24
CA MET A 53 -30.28 -6.08 -11.81
C MET A 53 -30.40 -5.08 -12.95
N ASN A 54 -31.33 -4.11 -12.79
CA ASN A 54 -31.45 -3.00 -13.76
C ASN A 54 -30.11 -2.25 -13.84
N ARG A 55 -29.61 -1.98 -15.06
CA ARG A 55 -28.37 -1.26 -15.31
C ARG A 55 -28.25 0.10 -14.59
N GLU A 56 -29.36 0.75 -14.30
CA GLU A 56 -29.36 2.01 -13.53
C GLU A 56 -29.01 1.80 -12.05
N ALA A 57 -29.40 0.67 -11.48
CA ALA A 57 -29.16 0.30 -10.07
C ALA A 57 -27.90 -0.56 -9.85
N GLY A 58 -27.28 -1.08 -10.91
CA GLY A 58 -26.13 -2.00 -10.83
C GLY A 58 -24.81 -1.32 -10.48
N ILE A 59 -23.80 -2.16 -10.21
CA ILE A 59 -22.43 -1.76 -9.90
C ILE A 59 -21.82 -0.99 -11.07
N LYS A 60 -21.29 0.21 -10.80
CA LYS A 60 -20.73 1.14 -11.82
C LYS A 60 -19.20 1.12 -11.88
N ALA A 61 -18.55 0.71 -10.81
CA ALA A 61 -17.10 0.63 -10.71
C ALA A 61 -16.70 -0.33 -9.60
N VAL A 62 -15.49 -0.86 -9.69
CA VAL A 62 -14.82 -1.58 -8.60
C VAL A 62 -13.67 -0.71 -8.09
N VAL A 63 -13.59 -0.53 -6.78
CA VAL A 63 -12.52 0.25 -6.12
C VAL A 63 -11.82 -0.65 -5.12
N ILE A 64 -10.51 -0.80 -5.27
CA ILE A 64 -9.67 -1.57 -4.34
C ILE A 64 -8.43 -0.80 -3.95
N THR A 65 -7.85 -1.13 -2.80
CA THR A 65 -6.56 -0.62 -2.34
C THR A 65 -5.52 -1.73 -2.44
N SER A 66 -4.47 -1.51 -3.25
CA SER A 66 -3.37 -2.46 -3.41
C SER A 66 -2.10 -1.71 -3.84
N PRO A 67 -1.00 -1.78 -3.06
CA PRO A 67 -0.90 -2.52 -1.80
C PRO A 67 -1.74 -1.89 -0.70
N THR A 68 -2.07 -2.70 0.32
CA THR A 68 -2.66 -2.18 1.56
C THR A 68 -1.62 -1.42 2.36
N TYR A 69 -2.05 -0.79 3.45
CA TYR A 69 -1.14 -0.12 4.37
C TYR A 69 -0.08 -1.07 4.93
N ASP A 70 -0.47 -2.31 5.21
CA ASP A 70 0.40 -3.37 5.72
C ASP A 70 1.30 -4.00 4.66
N GLY A 71 1.13 -3.65 3.39
CA GLY A 71 1.92 -4.16 2.27
C GLY A 71 1.31 -5.34 1.51
N VAL A 72 0.08 -5.72 1.79
CA VAL A 72 -0.59 -6.83 1.08
C VAL A 72 -0.98 -6.40 -0.33
N VAL A 73 -0.61 -7.19 -1.32
CA VAL A 73 -0.89 -6.95 -2.75
C VAL A 73 -1.97 -7.90 -3.25
N SER A 74 -2.95 -7.36 -3.96
CA SER A 74 -3.99 -8.14 -4.66
C SER A 74 -3.62 -8.41 -6.11
N ASP A 75 -4.15 -9.47 -6.70
CA ASP A 75 -3.93 -9.81 -8.11
C ASP A 75 -4.74 -8.89 -9.05
N ILE A 76 -4.18 -7.69 -9.29
CA ILE A 76 -4.82 -6.64 -10.08
C ILE A 76 -5.12 -7.11 -11.52
N GLU A 77 -4.25 -7.91 -12.11
CA GLU A 77 -4.40 -8.38 -13.49
C GLU A 77 -5.64 -9.26 -13.62
N ARG A 78 -5.77 -10.29 -12.79
CA ARG A 78 -6.96 -11.14 -12.78
C ARG A 78 -8.23 -10.39 -12.36
N ILE A 79 -8.12 -9.46 -11.41
CA ILE A 79 -9.26 -8.62 -11.00
C ILE A 79 -9.72 -7.76 -12.18
N SER A 80 -8.80 -7.12 -12.91
CA SER A 80 -9.14 -6.29 -14.07
C SER A 80 -9.82 -7.11 -15.18
N GLU A 81 -9.29 -8.31 -15.47
CA GLU A 81 -9.90 -9.22 -16.45
C GLU A 81 -11.36 -9.57 -16.10
N VAL A 82 -11.63 -9.87 -14.83
CA VAL A 82 -12.98 -10.17 -14.35
C VAL A 82 -13.88 -8.94 -14.45
N VAL A 83 -13.43 -7.80 -13.93
CA VAL A 83 -14.21 -6.55 -13.89
C VAL A 83 -14.56 -6.07 -15.31
N HIS A 84 -13.62 -6.17 -16.25
CA HIS A 84 -13.82 -5.77 -17.64
C HIS A 84 -14.81 -6.67 -18.42
N LYS A 85 -15.01 -7.95 -18.04
CA LYS A 85 -16.07 -8.80 -18.61
C LYS A 85 -17.47 -8.20 -18.41
N TYR A 86 -17.63 -7.37 -17.37
CA TYR A 86 -18.90 -6.69 -17.08
C TYR A 86 -18.98 -5.26 -17.66
N GLY A 87 -17.91 -4.80 -18.33
CA GLY A 87 -17.85 -3.48 -18.97
C GLY A 87 -17.82 -2.31 -17.97
N ILE A 88 -17.31 -2.53 -16.76
CA ILE A 88 -17.16 -1.51 -15.71
C ILE A 88 -15.68 -1.27 -15.41
N PRO A 89 -15.30 -0.05 -14.96
CA PRO A 89 -13.92 0.29 -14.69
C PRO A 89 -13.43 -0.25 -13.34
N LEU A 90 -12.13 -0.57 -13.30
CA LEU A 90 -11.37 -0.86 -12.10
C LEU A 90 -10.56 0.38 -11.67
N ILE A 91 -10.77 0.83 -10.44
CA ILE A 91 -10.03 1.91 -9.79
C ILE A 91 -9.13 1.29 -8.71
N VAL A 92 -7.84 1.53 -8.80
CA VAL A 92 -6.87 1.04 -7.81
C VAL A 92 -6.25 2.21 -7.06
N ASP A 93 -6.49 2.24 -5.76
CA ASP A 93 -5.73 3.09 -4.84
C ASP A 93 -4.40 2.39 -4.57
N GLU A 94 -3.39 2.76 -5.33
CA GLU A 94 -2.00 2.30 -5.23
C GLU A 94 -1.12 3.36 -4.55
N ALA A 95 -1.71 4.13 -3.61
CA ALA A 95 -1.00 5.22 -2.93
C ALA A 95 0.27 4.77 -2.21
N HIS A 96 0.31 3.52 -1.73
CA HIS A 96 1.47 2.92 -1.09
C HIS A 96 2.39 2.14 -2.05
N GLY A 97 2.08 2.09 -3.33
CA GLY A 97 2.80 1.35 -4.37
C GLY A 97 3.41 2.22 -5.46
N ALA A 98 3.63 3.53 -5.23
CA ALA A 98 4.19 4.42 -6.26
C ALA A 98 5.58 3.99 -6.77
N HIS A 99 6.31 3.17 -6.02
CA HIS A 99 7.61 2.58 -6.39
C HIS A 99 7.50 1.28 -7.21
N PHE A 100 6.30 0.73 -7.38
CA PHE A 100 6.11 -0.51 -8.13
C PHE A 100 6.50 -0.37 -9.60
N GLY A 101 7.12 -1.44 -10.14
CA GLY A 101 7.60 -1.48 -11.51
C GLY A 101 8.96 -0.82 -11.76
N PHE A 102 9.54 -0.13 -10.77
CA PHE A 102 10.87 0.49 -10.96
C PHE A 102 12.05 -0.44 -10.66
N HIS A 103 11.82 -1.57 -10.00
CA HIS A 103 12.82 -2.63 -9.82
C HIS A 103 12.11 -3.99 -9.77
N GLU A 104 12.75 -5.04 -10.30
CA GLU A 104 12.19 -6.40 -10.37
C GLU A 104 11.85 -7.03 -9.01
N TYR A 105 12.45 -6.54 -7.94
CA TYR A 105 12.19 -6.95 -6.57
C TYR A 105 10.77 -6.58 -6.09
N PHE A 106 10.16 -5.58 -6.68
CA PHE A 106 8.81 -5.12 -6.36
C PHE A 106 7.79 -5.56 -7.41
N PRO A 107 6.51 -5.67 -7.03
CA PRO A 107 5.44 -5.95 -8.00
C PRO A 107 5.41 -4.95 -9.15
N GLN A 108 4.78 -5.34 -10.26
CA GLN A 108 4.41 -4.42 -11.32
C GLN A 108 3.26 -3.52 -10.86
N ASN A 109 3.25 -2.26 -11.30
CA ASN A 109 2.20 -1.32 -10.92
C ASN A 109 0.85 -1.62 -11.62
N ALA A 110 -0.23 -1.14 -11.03
CA ALA A 110 -1.58 -1.38 -11.51
C ALA A 110 -1.87 -0.81 -12.91
N ASN A 111 -1.10 0.20 -13.37
CA ASN A 111 -1.27 0.77 -14.72
C ASN A 111 -1.02 -0.27 -15.81
N VAL A 112 -0.01 -1.11 -15.66
CA VAL A 112 0.33 -2.16 -16.63
C VAL A 112 -0.45 -3.46 -16.40
N ARG A 113 -1.13 -3.57 -15.25
CA ARG A 113 -1.98 -4.72 -14.88
C ARG A 113 -3.47 -4.51 -15.18
N GLY A 114 -3.81 -3.49 -15.96
CA GLY A 114 -5.16 -3.31 -16.52
C GLY A 114 -6.11 -2.45 -15.69
N ALA A 115 -5.67 -1.77 -14.64
CA ALA A 115 -6.50 -0.81 -13.93
C ALA A 115 -6.82 0.41 -14.81
N ASP A 116 -8.07 0.92 -14.77
CA ASP A 116 -8.50 2.07 -15.56
C ASP A 116 -8.13 3.40 -14.92
N ILE A 117 -8.16 3.45 -13.60
CA ILE A 117 -7.66 4.58 -12.80
C ILE A 117 -6.72 4.06 -11.74
N VAL A 118 -5.54 4.67 -11.63
CA VAL A 118 -4.57 4.38 -10.58
C VAL A 118 -4.16 5.65 -9.87
N ILE A 119 -4.11 5.60 -8.55
CA ILE A 119 -3.74 6.72 -7.70
C ILE A 119 -2.42 6.40 -7.01
N HIS A 120 -1.40 7.23 -7.22
CA HIS A 120 -0.11 7.14 -6.56
C HIS A 120 0.09 8.35 -5.63
N SER A 121 0.44 8.11 -4.37
CA SER A 121 1.02 9.14 -3.50
C SER A 121 2.54 9.06 -3.60
N LEU A 122 3.15 9.96 -4.37
CA LEU A 122 4.62 9.93 -4.61
C LEU A 122 5.38 10.06 -3.30
N HIS A 123 4.92 10.96 -2.42
CA HIS A 123 5.55 11.27 -1.13
C HIS A 123 5.61 10.12 -0.12
N LYS A 124 4.88 9.01 -0.35
CA LYS A 124 4.87 7.89 0.58
C LYS A 124 6.03 6.92 0.36
N THR A 125 6.39 6.66 -0.89
CA THR A 125 7.36 5.62 -1.25
C THR A 125 8.43 6.06 -2.24
N LEU A 126 8.35 7.29 -2.73
CA LEU A 126 9.32 7.91 -3.63
C LEU A 126 9.81 9.24 -3.05
N PRO A 127 10.98 9.74 -3.47
CA PRO A 127 11.56 10.97 -2.97
C PRO A 127 10.84 12.22 -3.53
N SER A 128 9.67 12.51 -2.99
CA SER A 128 8.87 13.68 -3.32
C SER A 128 8.29 14.31 -2.06
N LEU A 129 8.02 15.61 -2.11
CA LEU A 129 7.47 16.36 -0.97
C LEU A 129 6.06 15.88 -0.62
N THR A 130 5.71 16.00 0.67
CA THR A 130 4.38 15.66 1.18
C THR A 130 3.28 16.36 0.40
N GLN A 131 2.17 15.70 0.15
CA GLN A 131 1.00 16.06 -0.67
C GLN A 131 1.17 15.84 -2.18
N THR A 132 2.34 15.44 -2.67
CA THR A 132 2.49 15.12 -4.09
C THR A 132 1.81 13.79 -4.43
N ALA A 133 1.01 13.80 -5.48
CA ALA A 133 0.28 12.61 -5.95
C ALA A 133 0.06 12.68 -7.47
N LEU A 134 -0.14 11.51 -8.07
CA LEU A 134 -0.53 11.35 -9.47
C LEU A 134 -1.81 10.55 -9.57
N LEU A 135 -2.66 10.94 -10.52
CA LEU A 135 -3.78 10.15 -10.99
C LEU A 135 -3.51 9.74 -12.43
N HIS A 136 -3.47 8.44 -12.67
CA HIS A 136 -3.30 7.86 -13.99
C HIS A 136 -4.64 7.41 -14.53
N MET A 137 -4.85 7.60 -15.83
CA MET A 137 -6.03 7.18 -16.54
C MET A 137 -5.66 6.31 -17.74
N ASN A 138 -6.12 5.08 -17.71
CA ASN A 138 -5.84 4.08 -18.72
C ASN A 138 -7.16 3.67 -19.42
N GLY A 139 -7.04 2.95 -20.52
CA GLY A 139 -8.20 2.38 -21.19
C GLY A 139 -9.23 3.39 -21.72
N LYS A 140 -10.48 2.90 -21.89
CA LYS A 140 -11.60 3.66 -22.49
C LYS A 140 -12.88 3.61 -21.65
N LEU A 141 -12.89 2.93 -20.52
CA LEU A 141 -14.09 2.76 -19.69
C LEU A 141 -14.41 3.98 -18.83
N VAL A 142 -13.45 4.91 -18.71
CA VAL A 142 -13.62 6.14 -17.94
C VAL A 142 -13.55 7.36 -18.86
N ASP A 143 -14.52 8.27 -18.72
CA ASP A 143 -14.51 9.54 -19.45
C ASP A 143 -13.48 10.51 -18.87
N ARG A 144 -12.44 10.78 -19.66
CA ARG A 144 -11.31 11.64 -19.27
C ARG A 144 -11.71 13.07 -18.97
N ASP A 145 -12.66 13.61 -19.73
CA ASP A 145 -13.09 15.00 -19.58
C ASP A 145 -13.90 15.19 -18.29
N SER A 146 -14.72 14.22 -17.92
CA SER A 146 -15.40 14.19 -16.64
C SER A 146 -14.42 14.16 -15.46
N VAL A 147 -13.42 13.27 -15.49
CA VAL A 147 -12.41 13.21 -14.43
C VAL A 147 -11.62 14.51 -14.33
N ARG A 148 -11.19 15.07 -15.46
CA ARG A 148 -10.50 16.37 -15.51
C ARG A 148 -11.34 17.48 -14.90
N ARG A 149 -12.63 17.52 -15.22
CA ARG A 149 -13.57 18.50 -14.65
C ARG A 149 -13.66 18.39 -13.13
N TYR A 150 -13.78 17.17 -12.58
CA TYR A 150 -13.83 16.98 -11.13
C TYR A 150 -12.49 17.31 -10.46
N LEU A 151 -11.36 17.01 -11.07
CA LEU A 151 -10.06 17.44 -10.57
C LEU A 151 -9.98 18.96 -10.49
N HIS A 152 -10.41 19.68 -11.52
CA HIS A 152 -10.47 21.16 -11.50
C HIS A 152 -11.37 21.73 -10.39
N MET A 153 -12.45 21.04 -10.06
CA MET A 153 -13.36 21.51 -8.99
C MET A 153 -12.82 21.21 -7.58
N LEU A 154 -12.11 20.09 -7.41
CA LEU A 154 -11.71 19.59 -6.09
C LEU A 154 -10.28 19.92 -5.73
N GLN A 155 -9.42 20.20 -6.70
CA GLN A 155 -8.03 20.64 -6.46
C GLN A 155 -7.99 22.14 -6.15
N SER A 156 -6.85 22.58 -5.58
CA SER A 156 -6.57 23.99 -5.35
C SER A 156 -6.57 24.80 -6.65
N SER A 157 -7.20 25.97 -6.67
CA SER A 157 -7.12 26.92 -7.76
C SER A 157 -5.75 27.59 -7.89
N SER A 158 -4.90 27.49 -6.86
CA SER A 158 -3.55 28.06 -6.81
C SER A 158 -2.55 26.94 -6.58
N PRO A 159 -2.06 26.26 -7.64
CA PRO A 159 -1.13 25.15 -7.51
C PRO A 159 0.22 25.62 -6.93
N SER A 160 0.80 24.80 -6.05
CA SER A 160 2.13 25.04 -5.51
C SER A 160 3.19 24.65 -6.53
N TYR A 161 3.92 25.64 -7.08
CA TYR A 161 5.05 25.36 -7.99
C TYR A 161 6.16 24.54 -7.33
N ILE A 162 6.35 24.66 -6.01
CA ILE A 162 7.33 23.86 -5.26
C ILE A 162 6.92 22.38 -5.30
N LEU A 163 5.64 22.07 -5.07
CA LEU A 163 5.14 20.69 -5.16
C LEU A 163 5.21 20.16 -6.60
N MET A 164 4.87 20.99 -7.59
CA MET A 164 4.98 20.61 -9.01
C MET A 164 6.44 20.31 -9.40
N ALA A 165 7.39 21.16 -9.00
CA ALA A 165 8.82 20.91 -9.23
C ALA A 165 9.30 19.65 -8.51
N SER A 166 8.78 19.36 -7.31
CA SER A 166 9.10 18.13 -6.59
C SER A 166 8.57 16.86 -7.30
N ILE A 167 7.39 16.94 -7.91
CA ILE A 167 6.86 15.85 -8.74
C ILE A 167 7.76 15.66 -9.96
N ASP A 168 8.08 16.74 -10.68
CA ASP A 168 8.90 16.71 -11.90
C ASP A 168 10.28 16.11 -11.63
N GLU A 169 10.95 16.57 -10.57
CA GLU A 169 12.26 16.04 -10.18
C GLU A 169 12.21 14.59 -9.71
N CYS A 170 11.15 14.19 -9.00
CA CYS A 170 10.93 12.80 -8.61
C CYS A 170 10.78 11.90 -9.85
N ILE A 171 10.00 12.33 -10.84
CA ILE A 171 9.83 11.57 -12.09
C ILE A 171 11.16 11.51 -12.87
N ARG A 172 11.87 12.65 -12.99
CA ARG A 172 13.20 12.68 -13.63
C ARG A 172 14.15 11.68 -12.97
N LEU A 173 14.20 11.65 -11.65
CA LEU A 173 15.07 10.75 -10.87
C LEU A 173 14.77 9.28 -11.16
N VAL A 174 13.49 8.89 -11.16
CA VAL A 174 13.11 7.49 -11.41
C VAL A 174 13.21 7.08 -12.88
N ASP A 175 13.15 8.03 -13.81
CA ASP A 175 13.31 7.79 -15.25
C ASP A 175 14.79 7.68 -15.63
N GLU A 176 15.61 8.66 -15.25
CA GLU A 176 17.01 8.75 -15.67
C GLU A 176 17.98 7.97 -14.77
N GLU A 177 17.69 7.88 -13.46
CA GLU A 177 18.65 7.36 -12.47
C GLU A 177 18.13 6.13 -11.71
N ARG A 178 17.10 5.47 -12.24
CA ARG A 178 16.42 4.35 -11.61
C ARG A 178 17.35 3.31 -10.99
N GLU A 179 18.32 2.81 -11.75
CA GLU A 179 19.27 1.80 -11.27
C GLU A 179 20.14 2.29 -10.11
N LYS A 180 20.58 3.55 -10.17
CA LYS A 180 21.39 4.15 -9.10
C LYS A 180 20.59 4.33 -7.80
N VAL A 181 19.28 4.55 -7.93
CA VAL A 181 18.38 4.82 -6.80
C VAL A 181 17.87 3.52 -6.17
N PHE A 182 17.39 2.60 -7.00
CA PHE A 182 16.72 1.40 -6.50
C PHE A 182 17.66 0.26 -6.15
N LYS A 183 18.74 0.06 -6.90
CA LYS A 183 19.66 -1.06 -6.64
C LYS A 183 20.27 -1.03 -5.23
N PRO A 184 20.90 0.07 -4.76
CA PRO A 184 21.42 0.12 -3.39
C PRO A 184 20.32 -0.03 -2.32
N TYR A 185 19.15 0.57 -2.56
CA TYR A 185 18.02 0.44 -1.66
C TYR A 185 17.57 -1.01 -1.51
N VAL A 186 17.39 -1.72 -2.62
CA VAL A 186 16.98 -3.14 -2.60
C VAL A 186 18.03 -4.01 -1.94
N GLU A 187 19.32 -3.78 -2.17
CA GLU A 187 20.41 -4.50 -1.49
C GLU A 187 20.33 -4.33 0.04
N MET A 188 20.17 -3.09 0.52
CA MET A 188 20.01 -2.78 1.94
C MET A 188 18.73 -3.43 2.52
N LEU A 189 17.62 -3.34 1.80
CA LEU A 189 16.34 -3.90 2.20
C LEU A 189 16.39 -5.43 2.31
N CYS A 190 16.95 -6.11 1.31
CA CYS A 190 17.14 -7.56 1.33
C CYS A 190 18.00 -8.00 2.53
N GLN A 191 19.08 -7.27 2.80
CA GLN A 191 19.93 -7.56 3.95
C GLN A 191 19.18 -7.36 5.27
N LEU A 192 18.44 -6.25 5.42
CA LEU A 192 17.63 -5.98 6.62
C LEU A 192 16.62 -7.10 6.86
N ARG A 193 15.82 -7.45 5.85
CA ARG A 193 14.80 -8.51 5.94
C ARG A 193 15.42 -9.86 6.31
N LYS A 194 16.55 -10.24 5.69
CA LYS A 194 17.29 -11.45 6.00
C LYS A 194 17.74 -11.49 7.45
N GLU A 195 18.22 -10.39 8.00
CA GLU A 195 18.70 -10.33 9.37
C GLU A 195 17.52 -10.32 10.38
N ILE A 196 16.41 -9.65 10.08
CA ILE A 196 15.19 -9.73 10.90
C ILE A 196 14.67 -11.17 10.94
N GLY A 197 14.69 -11.89 9.81
CA GLY A 197 14.26 -13.28 9.73
C GLY A 197 15.05 -14.28 10.62
N LYS A 198 16.21 -13.87 11.19
CA LYS A 198 16.98 -14.67 12.13
C LYS A 198 16.59 -14.47 13.60
N LEU A 199 15.72 -13.47 13.88
CA LEU A 199 15.29 -13.17 15.24
C LEU A 199 14.35 -14.28 15.74
N LYS A 200 14.39 -14.56 17.03
CA LYS A 200 13.65 -15.68 17.65
C LYS A 200 12.29 -15.25 18.16
N ASN A 201 12.25 -14.09 18.79
CA ASN A 201 11.10 -13.57 19.52
C ASN A 201 10.30 -12.55 18.71
N LEU A 202 10.94 -11.96 17.71
CA LEU A 202 10.31 -11.08 16.74
C LEU A 202 10.12 -11.81 15.41
N GLN A 203 9.06 -11.44 14.69
CA GLN A 203 8.69 -12.05 13.42
C GLN A 203 8.37 -10.97 12.39
N LEU A 204 8.93 -11.11 11.20
CA LEU A 204 8.51 -10.39 10.02
C LEU A 204 7.23 -11.04 9.48
N LEU A 205 6.16 -10.26 9.39
CA LEU A 205 4.89 -10.73 8.83
C LEU A 205 4.83 -10.42 7.34
N GLU A 206 4.42 -11.42 6.56
CA GLU A 206 4.32 -11.34 5.11
C GLU A 206 3.15 -12.20 4.63
N THR A 207 2.55 -11.80 3.51
CA THR A 207 1.59 -12.60 2.75
C THR A 207 2.24 -13.15 1.48
N MET A 208 1.52 -13.97 0.72
CA MET A 208 2.07 -14.59 -0.50
C MET A 208 2.42 -13.54 -1.57
N GLN A 209 1.61 -12.49 -1.72
CA GLN A 209 1.90 -11.33 -2.55
C GLN A 209 2.07 -10.12 -1.65
N TYR A 210 3.25 -9.52 -1.65
CA TYR A 210 3.64 -8.58 -0.64
C TYR A 210 4.56 -7.47 -1.18
N ASP A 211 4.38 -6.26 -0.66
CA ASP A 211 5.30 -5.15 -0.84
C ASP A 211 6.44 -5.23 0.16
N ALA A 212 7.59 -5.70 -0.27
CA ALA A 212 8.75 -5.87 0.59
C ALA A 212 9.29 -4.57 1.22
N SER A 213 8.89 -3.39 0.73
CA SER A 213 9.23 -2.09 1.34
C SER A 213 8.60 -1.90 2.71
N LYS A 214 7.54 -2.65 3.04
CA LYS A 214 6.89 -2.65 4.34
C LYS A 214 7.58 -3.66 5.26
N ILE A 215 8.04 -3.20 6.40
CA ILE A 215 8.65 -4.03 7.45
C ILE A 215 7.61 -4.17 8.56
N VAL A 216 6.80 -5.22 8.49
CA VAL A 216 5.74 -5.50 9.47
C VAL A 216 6.27 -6.48 10.49
N ILE A 217 6.36 -6.06 11.75
CA ILE A 217 7.04 -6.79 12.82
C ILE A 217 6.07 -7.09 13.94
N SER A 218 5.96 -8.37 14.31
CA SER A 218 5.21 -8.85 15.48
C SER A 218 6.14 -9.45 16.53
N ALA A 219 5.76 -9.31 17.79
CA ALA A 219 6.42 -9.99 18.90
C ALA A 219 5.77 -11.37 19.22
N ARG A 220 5.17 -12.03 18.25
CA ARG A 220 4.57 -13.37 18.38
C ARG A 220 3.59 -13.49 19.54
N GLY A 221 2.76 -12.47 19.76
CA GLY A 221 1.77 -12.43 20.86
C GLY A 221 2.34 -12.12 22.25
N ARG A 222 3.63 -11.82 22.37
CA ARG A 222 4.27 -11.48 23.67
C ARG A 222 4.01 -10.06 24.14
N MET A 223 3.72 -9.17 23.19
CA MET A 223 3.31 -7.80 23.42
C MET A 223 2.45 -7.32 22.28
N SER A 224 1.67 -6.30 22.52
CA SER A 224 0.87 -5.61 21.51
C SER A 224 1.75 -4.77 20.58
N GLY A 225 1.22 -4.42 19.41
CA GLY A 225 1.90 -3.49 18.52
C GLY A 225 2.14 -2.13 19.16
N LYS A 226 1.23 -1.65 20.02
CA LYS A 226 1.38 -0.40 20.76
C LYS A 226 2.56 -0.44 21.71
N GLU A 227 2.68 -1.49 22.54
CA GLU A 227 3.82 -1.67 23.46
C GLU A 227 5.15 -1.76 22.68
N LEU A 228 5.14 -2.48 21.55
CA LEU A 228 6.31 -2.59 20.68
C LEU A 228 6.72 -1.21 20.12
N GLN A 229 5.75 -0.40 19.66
CA GLN A 229 6.01 0.96 19.18
C GLN A 229 6.57 1.87 20.27
N GLU A 230 5.99 1.84 21.47
CA GLU A 230 6.44 2.65 22.62
C GLU A 230 7.87 2.28 23.01
N ILE A 231 8.21 0.99 23.08
CA ILE A 231 9.57 0.52 23.40
C ILE A 231 10.58 1.01 22.35
N LEU A 232 10.28 0.89 21.06
CA LEU A 232 11.18 1.34 20.00
C LEU A 232 11.35 2.87 19.98
N LEU A 233 10.30 3.61 20.30
CA LEU A 233 10.34 5.07 20.38
C LEU A 233 11.16 5.55 21.59
N GLU A 234 10.89 5.02 22.78
CA GLU A 234 11.49 5.51 24.04
C GLU A 234 12.96 5.09 24.18
N ASN A 235 13.30 3.85 23.83
CA ASN A 235 14.64 3.32 24.03
C ASN A 235 15.59 3.57 22.85
N ASP A 236 15.07 3.56 21.62
CA ASP A 236 15.89 3.58 20.41
C ASP A 236 15.64 4.82 19.54
N HIS A 237 14.68 5.69 19.94
CA HIS A 237 14.24 6.88 19.20
C HIS A 237 13.81 6.55 17.77
N LEU A 238 13.12 5.43 17.60
CA LEU A 238 12.57 4.97 16.34
C LEU A 238 11.06 5.15 16.33
N GLN A 239 10.59 6.15 15.58
CA GLN A 239 9.18 6.35 15.32
C GLN A 239 8.73 5.38 14.21
N MET A 240 7.93 4.37 14.57
CA MET A 240 7.31 3.49 13.59
C MET A 240 6.16 4.20 12.90
N GLU A 241 5.87 3.82 11.68
CA GLU A 241 4.77 4.41 10.88
C GLU A 241 3.41 4.19 11.54
N MET A 242 3.16 2.97 12.00
CA MET A 242 1.89 2.59 12.63
C MET A 242 2.10 1.43 13.59
N ALA A 243 1.28 1.39 14.65
CA ALA A 243 1.03 0.20 15.46
C ALA A 243 -0.39 -0.31 15.22
N ALA A 244 -0.53 -1.60 15.00
CA ALA A 244 -1.81 -2.31 14.98
C ALA A 244 -1.92 -3.27 16.18
N GLY A 245 -2.95 -4.13 16.23
CA GLY A 245 -3.19 -5.01 17.37
C GLY A 245 -1.96 -5.74 17.88
N SER A 246 -1.30 -6.54 17.03
CA SER A 246 -0.16 -7.41 17.39
C SER A 246 1.16 -7.04 16.71
N TYR A 247 1.22 -5.96 15.89
CA TYR A 247 2.39 -5.63 15.11
C TYR A 247 2.63 -4.11 14.96
N VAL A 248 3.84 -3.76 14.53
CA VAL A 248 4.20 -2.42 14.08
C VAL A 248 4.65 -2.45 12.62
N ILE A 249 4.55 -1.30 11.95
CA ILE A 249 4.98 -1.13 10.57
C ILE A 249 6.09 -0.08 10.51
N ALA A 250 7.22 -0.42 9.87
CA ALA A 250 8.16 0.55 9.35
C ALA A 250 7.99 0.62 7.83
N MET A 251 7.93 1.83 7.30
CA MET A 251 7.97 2.08 5.86
C MET A 251 9.39 2.40 5.44
N THR A 252 9.83 1.78 4.35
CA THR A 252 11.15 2.06 3.77
C THR A 252 11.01 2.57 2.34
N GLY A 253 12.03 3.26 1.85
CA GLY A 253 12.07 3.82 0.51
C GLY A 253 13.49 4.06 0.00
N PRO A 254 13.67 4.45 -1.26
CA PRO A 254 14.98 4.64 -1.85
C PRO A 254 15.77 5.83 -1.25
N GLY A 255 15.14 6.63 -0.39
CA GLY A 255 15.82 7.68 0.38
C GLY A 255 16.44 7.20 1.70
N ASP A 256 16.20 5.95 2.11
CA ASP A 256 16.77 5.41 3.33
C ASP A 256 18.27 5.16 3.22
N THR A 257 18.95 5.29 4.37
CA THR A 257 20.39 5.10 4.48
C THR A 257 20.76 3.78 5.14
N GLN A 258 21.95 3.28 4.87
CA GLN A 258 22.48 2.10 5.57
C GLN A 258 22.51 2.30 7.10
N GLU A 259 22.77 3.52 7.55
CA GLU A 259 22.73 3.86 8.97
C GLU A 259 21.32 3.70 9.55
N GLY A 260 20.29 4.20 8.87
CA GLY A 260 18.89 4.05 9.26
C GLY A 260 18.47 2.58 9.35
N MET A 261 18.80 1.79 8.34
CA MET A 261 18.54 0.33 8.33
C MET A 261 19.25 -0.39 9.47
N ASN A 262 20.51 -0.03 9.75
CA ASN A 262 21.29 -0.61 10.85
C ASN A 262 20.73 -0.21 12.23
N ARG A 263 20.25 1.03 12.40
CA ARG A 263 19.59 1.46 13.64
C ARG A 263 18.37 0.62 13.95
N LEU A 264 17.47 0.45 12.97
CA LEU A 264 16.29 -0.41 13.12
C LEU A 264 16.69 -1.85 13.47
N LEU A 265 17.62 -2.43 12.72
CA LEU A 265 18.07 -3.81 12.97
C LEU A 265 18.68 -4.00 14.37
N ASN A 266 19.49 -3.04 14.83
CA ASN A 266 20.10 -3.11 16.15
C ASN A 266 19.07 -2.98 17.29
N ALA A 267 18.10 -2.08 17.15
CA ALA A 267 16.98 -1.96 18.08
C ALA A 267 16.21 -3.27 18.20
N LEU A 268 15.86 -3.88 17.05
CA LEU A 268 15.14 -5.16 17.03
C LEU A 268 15.97 -6.29 17.65
N ARG A 269 17.27 -6.37 17.39
CA ARG A 269 18.17 -7.35 18.00
C ARG A 269 18.28 -7.19 19.52
N ASN A 270 18.34 -5.95 19.99
CA ASN A 270 18.37 -5.67 21.44
C ASN A 270 17.07 -6.06 22.11
N LEU A 271 15.95 -5.78 21.47
CA LEU A 271 14.62 -6.17 21.97
C LEU A 271 14.48 -7.71 21.97
N ASP A 272 14.88 -8.36 20.91
CA ASP A 272 14.83 -9.83 20.78
C ASP A 272 15.61 -10.53 21.91
N LYS A 273 16.79 -10.04 22.26
CA LYS A 273 17.60 -10.54 23.41
C LYS A 273 16.90 -10.31 24.74
N ARG A 274 16.36 -9.10 24.98
CA ARG A 274 15.61 -8.80 26.22
C ARG A 274 14.42 -9.73 26.42
N LEU A 275 13.72 -10.09 25.32
CA LEU A 275 12.63 -11.04 25.37
C LEU A 275 13.08 -12.47 25.70
N ASP A 276 14.28 -12.87 25.32
CA ASP A 276 14.88 -14.16 25.72
C ASP A 276 15.20 -14.19 27.24
N GLU A 277 15.74 -13.11 27.79
CA GLU A 277 16.12 -13.01 29.20
C GLU A 277 14.90 -13.10 30.14
N VAL A 278 13.79 -12.47 29.78
CA VAL A 278 12.51 -12.54 30.55
C VAL A 278 11.95 -13.96 30.60
N LEU A 279 12.29 -14.82 29.67
CA LEU A 279 11.81 -16.22 29.61
C LEU A 279 12.68 -17.21 30.41
N GLN A 280 13.88 -16.79 30.82
CA GLN A 280 14.83 -17.63 31.54
C GLN A 280 14.86 -17.35 33.06
N GLY A 281 14.19 -16.29 33.50
CA GLY A 281 14.06 -15.88 34.89
C GLY A 281 12.66 -16.14 35.45
#